data_66dd027a30a0d73d391003cce2f2d335
#
_entry.id   66dd027a30a0d73d391003cce2f2d335
#
_cell.length_a   1.000
_cell.length_b   1.000
_cell.length_c   1.000
_cell.angle_alpha   90.00
_cell.angle_beta   90.00
_cell.angle_gamma   90.00
#
_symmetry.space_group_name_H-M   'P 1'
#
loop_
_entity.id
_entity.type
_entity.pdbx_description
1 polymer ?
#
loop_
_entity_poly.entity_id
_entity_poly.type
_entity_poly.pdbx_seq_one_letter_code
_entity_poly.pdbx_strand_id
1 'polypeptide(L)'
;MKKRWLSTALCAVMVASALTGCGGGAKETTAAATEAATEAKTEAATEAATEAATEAGSEAAADTAKEPVGPEVTLVMAEVNPLDTIVGQTDSKFKERVEELSGGAIKIDLQASGVLGSENDVLDTMLGGGGTIEISRISAFALTSYGGEKSKLLSVPYTFAGRDHFWNFVNSDLAPQFLLEPHENGTGVRGLFYGEEGFRHFFTVKEITGLDDLKGMKLRVSNDPIMNGMVEGLGASPTVVSFNELYSALQTGVVDGAEQPIANYKSNAFQEVAPNLILDGHTLGAIQVIITDEAWDKLTEEQQNILMEAGKVASEFNRTISEEAENKVLDELKADGINVVEVPDIKPWQDACKDIIESSTKDQAELYQKILDMNN
;
A
#
# COMPACT_ATOMS: atom_id res chain seq x y z
N MET A 1 -6.05 35.02 -49.91
CA MET A 1 -5.49 36.40 -49.84
C MET A 1 -4.82 36.52 -48.48
N LYS A 2 -3.46 36.46 -48.42
CA LYS A 2 -2.50 37.55 -48.03
C LYS A 2 -2.77 38.05 -46.60
N LYS A 3 -1.84 38.04 -45.62
CA LYS A 3 -0.35 38.13 -45.46
C LYS A 3 -0.06 37.86 -43.96
N ARG A 4 0.85 36.99 -43.51
CA ARG A 4 2.22 37.21 -43.11
C ARG A 4 2.50 38.58 -42.40
N TRP A 5 3.04 38.55 -41.14
CA TRP A 5 4.29 39.23 -40.78
C TRP A 5 4.88 38.65 -39.49
N LEU A 6 6.17 38.32 -39.55
CA LEU A 6 7.12 38.03 -38.47
C LEU A 6 7.48 39.33 -37.76
N SER A 7 7.92 39.22 -36.51
CA SER A 7 9.09 39.99 -36.03
C SER A 7 9.65 39.36 -34.73
N THR A 8 10.87 38.95 -34.85
CA THR A 8 11.91 38.65 -33.87
C THR A 8 12.39 39.91 -33.14
N ALA A 9 12.72 39.84 -31.86
CA ALA A 9 13.79 40.59 -31.26
C ALA A 9 14.33 39.93 -29.98
N LEU A 10 15.56 39.54 -30.10
CA LEU A 10 16.57 39.11 -29.17
C LEU A 10 17.13 40.32 -28.40
N CYS A 11 17.31 40.28 -27.08
CA CYS A 11 18.30 41.07 -26.38
C CYS A 11 18.80 40.37 -25.11
N ALA A 12 20.01 39.88 -25.23
CA ALA A 12 20.87 39.54 -24.11
C ALA A 12 21.60 40.81 -23.62
N VAL A 13 21.71 40.99 -22.33
CA VAL A 13 22.76 41.82 -21.73
C VAL A 13 23.25 41.17 -20.44
N MET A 14 24.51 40.73 -20.51
CA MET A 14 25.39 40.54 -19.35
C MET A 14 25.97 41.92 -18.94
N VAL A 15 26.13 42.13 -17.63
CA VAL A 15 27.26 42.91 -17.09
C VAL A 15 27.59 42.42 -15.68
N ALA A 16 28.83 42.04 -15.51
CA ALA A 16 29.55 41.79 -14.26
C ALA A 16 30.24 43.09 -13.79
N SER A 17 30.56 43.14 -12.51
CA SER A 17 31.73 43.80 -11.84
C SER A 17 31.30 44.23 -10.43
N ALA A 18 31.90 43.75 -9.43
CA ALA A 18 33.24 43.80 -8.84
C ALA A 18 33.41 44.94 -7.81
N LEU A 19 33.71 44.49 -6.58
CA LEU A 19 34.73 44.94 -5.64
C LEU A 19 34.67 46.32 -4.95
N THR A 20 34.91 46.20 -3.68
CA THR A 20 35.66 47.01 -2.66
C THR A 20 34.76 47.58 -1.58
N GLY A 21 35.11 47.54 -0.30
CA GLY A 21 36.25 47.18 0.48
C GLY A 21 36.12 47.66 1.92
N CYS A 22 36.87 47.01 2.78
CA CYS A 22 37.53 47.48 4.02
C CYS A 22 36.73 48.06 5.20
N GLY A 23 36.85 47.46 6.34
CA GLY A 23 37.70 47.76 7.50
C GLY A 23 36.99 47.41 8.78
N GLY A 24 37.44 46.59 9.65
CA GLY A 24 38.56 46.64 10.49
C GLY A 24 38.17 46.18 11.89
N GLY A 25 38.96 45.34 12.52
CA GLY A 25 39.02 45.26 13.96
C GLY A 25 39.13 43.86 14.55
N ALA A 26 40.33 43.40 14.70
CA ALA A 26 40.82 42.15 15.25
C ALA A 26 40.49 41.92 16.75
N LYS A 27 40.39 40.65 17.15
CA LYS A 27 41.33 40.08 18.12
C LYS A 27 41.28 38.54 18.10
N GLU A 28 42.46 38.02 17.85
CA GLU A 28 42.89 36.62 17.99
C GLU A 28 42.68 36.08 19.40
N THR A 29 42.44 34.78 19.48
CA THR A 29 43.32 33.90 20.26
C THR A 29 43.24 32.46 19.74
N THR A 30 44.36 32.06 19.25
CA THR A 30 44.98 30.77 19.01
C THR A 30 44.73 29.68 20.06
N ALA A 31 44.62 28.44 19.61
CA ALA A 31 45.52 27.29 19.80
C ALA A 31 44.81 26.01 19.38
N ALA A 32 45.24 25.39 18.40
CA ALA A 32 46.34 24.46 18.20
C ALA A 32 45.82 23.00 18.18
N ALA A 33 46.06 22.40 17.05
CA ALA A 33 45.95 20.97 16.74
C ALA A 33 46.81 20.10 17.66
N THR A 34 46.35 18.87 17.88
CA THR A 34 47.26 17.77 18.11
C THR A 34 46.62 16.50 17.55
N GLU A 35 47.17 16.06 16.41
CA GLU A 35 47.19 14.69 15.99
C GLU A 35 48.09 13.90 16.93
N ALA A 36 47.69 12.69 17.31
CA ALA A 36 48.64 11.64 17.61
C ALA A 36 47.92 10.27 17.47
N ALA A 37 48.34 9.60 16.47
CA ALA A 37 48.18 8.16 16.31
C ALA A 37 48.87 7.40 17.45
N THR A 38 48.31 6.28 17.86
CA THR A 38 49.08 5.22 18.47
C THR A 38 48.52 3.89 18.02
N GLU A 39 49.26 3.30 17.12
CA GLU A 39 49.26 1.87 16.82
C GLU A 39 49.97 1.08 17.95
N ALA A 40 49.60 -0.18 18.00
CA ALA A 40 50.38 -1.36 18.38
C ALA A 40 50.37 -1.81 19.83
N LYS A 41 49.93 -3.02 20.05
CA LYS A 41 50.60 -4.29 20.29
C LYS A 41 49.60 -5.31 20.81
N THR A 42 49.29 -6.38 20.07
CA THR A 42 50.06 -7.57 19.73
C THR A 42 50.23 -8.57 20.90
N GLU A 43 49.66 -9.73 20.62
CA GLU A 43 50.12 -11.07 20.89
C GLU A 43 50.07 -11.68 22.30
N ALA A 44 49.52 -12.88 22.23
CA ALA A 44 49.89 -14.09 22.92
C ALA A 44 49.18 -14.43 24.22
N ALA A 45 48.20 -15.29 24.09
CA ALA A 45 48.17 -16.51 24.93
C ALA A 45 47.49 -17.63 24.13
N THR A 46 48.36 -18.41 23.52
CA THR A 46 48.06 -19.70 22.89
C THR A 46 48.10 -20.77 23.97
N GLU A 47 47.32 -21.84 23.73
CA GLU A 47 47.38 -23.19 24.27
C GLU A 47 46.84 -23.49 25.66
N ALA A 48 45.81 -24.24 25.66
CA ALA A 48 45.61 -25.59 26.19
C ALA A 48 44.18 -25.80 26.70
N ALA A 49 43.37 -26.48 25.91
CA ALA A 49 42.48 -27.55 26.37
C ALA A 49 41.86 -28.22 25.13
N THR A 50 42.61 -29.18 24.65
CA THR A 50 42.14 -30.22 23.73
C THR A 50 41.52 -31.35 24.58
N GLU A 51 40.48 -31.97 24.00
CA GLU A 51 39.83 -33.21 24.38
C GLU A 51 38.68 -33.17 25.39
N ALA A 52 37.49 -33.21 24.85
CA ALA A 52 36.45 -34.23 24.98
C ALA A 52 35.03 -33.61 24.74
N ALA A 53 34.54 -33.73 23.56
CA ALA A 53 33.11 -33.85 23.32
C ALA A 53 32.90 -34.52 21.96
N THR A 54 32.76 -35.80 22.05
CA THR A 54 32.35 -36.74 21.03
C THR A 54 30.92 -36.42 20.57
N GLU A 55 30.76 -36.38 19.25
CA GLU A 55 29.55 -36.70 18.49
C GLU A 55 28.19 -36.34 19.12
N ALA A 56 27.66 -35.16 18.71
CA ALA A 56 26.25 -34.96 18.51
C ALA A 56 26.13 -34.51 17.06
N GLY A 57 25.53 -35.35 16.23
CA GLY A 57 25.36 -35.13 14.81
C GLY A 57 24.68 -33.82 14.52
N SER A 58 25.39 -32.94 13.87
CA SER A 58 24.82 -31.86 13.09
C SER A 58 24.26 -32.53 11.82
N GLU A 59 22.99 -32.88 11.85
CA GLU A 59 22.23 -32.91 10.61
C GLU A 59 22.17 -31.45 10.13
N ALA A 60 23.16 -31.09 9.32
CA ALA A 60 23.02 -30.00 8.40
C ALA A 60 21.78 -30.36 7.54
N ALA A 61 20.68 -29.67 7.73
CA ALA A 61 19.60 -29.65 6.74
C ALA A 61 20.29 -29.33 5.41
N ALA A 62 20.45 -30.34 4.59
CA ALA A 62 20.83 -30.15 3.19
C ALA A 62 19.73 -29.29 2.61
N ASP A 63 20.05 -28.03 2.34
CA ASP A 63 19.27 -27.15 1.48
C ASP A 63 19.26 -27.84 0.11
N THR A 64 18.27 -28.71 -0.11
CA THR A 64 18.00 -29.30 -1.41
C THR A 64 17.36 -28.19 -2.21
N ALA A 65 18.20 -27.36 -2.85
CA ALA A 65 17.75 -26.38 -3.82
C ALA A 65 16.79 -27.11 -4.77
N LYS A 66 15.53 -26.68 -4.78
CA LYS A 66 14.51 -27.24 -5.66
C LYS A 66 14.96 -26.99 -7.11
N GLU A 67 14.80 -27.97 -7.99
CA GLU A 67 15.13 -27.77 -9.40
C GLU A 67 14.23 -26.69 -10.00
N PRO A 68 14.77 -25.83 -10.92
CA PRO A 68 13.99 -24.78 -11.58
C PRO A 68 12.78 -25.35 -12.34
N VAL A 69 11.61 -24.76 -12.13
CA VAL A 69 10.34 -25.15 -12.76
C VAL A 69 10.05 -24.27 -13.96
N GLY A 70 10.27 -24.80 -15.15
CA GLY A 70 10.00 -24.10 -16.42
C GLY A 70 11.10 -23.10 -16.81
N PRO A 71 10.85 -22.27 -17.84
CA PRO A 71 11.77 -21.23 -18.28
C PRO A 71 11.98 -20.15 -17.20
N GLU A 72 13.16 -19.53 -17.18
CA GLU A 72 13.40 -18.38 -16.32
C GLU A 72 12.56 -17.19 -16.77
N VAL A 73 11.90 -16.55 -15.81
CA VAL A 73 11.10 -15.33 -16.01
C VAL A 73 11.27 -14.38 -14.82
N THR A 74 11.32 -13.09 -15.10
CA THR A 74 11.25 -12.04 -14.07
C THR A 74 9.95 -11.28 -14.27
N LEU A 75 9.18 -11.12 -13.20
CA LEU A 75 7.91 -10.38 -13.16
C LEU A 75 8.09 -9.17 -12.25
N VAL A 76 7.88 -7.98 -12.80
CA VAL A 76 7.90 -6.72 -12.03
C VAL A 76 6.59 -6.61 -11.28
N MET A 77 6.68 -6.41 -9.96
CA MET A 77 5.53 -6.25 -9.07
C MET A 77 5.54 -4.87 -8.43
N ALA A 78 4.44 -4.14 -8.58
CA ALA A 78 4.26 -2.80 -8.02
C ALA A 78 3.51 -2.85 -6.67
N GLU A 79 4.01 -2.05 -5.69
CA GLU A 79 3.38 -1.79 -4.39
C GLU A 79 3.54 -0.31 -4.03
N VAL A 80 2.45 0.37 -3.67
CA VAL A 80 2.49 1.80 -3.32
C VAL A 80 2.94 2.07 -1.89
N ASN A 81 2.77 1.09 -0.98
CA ASN A 81 3.16 1.23 0.42
C ASN A 81 4.61 0.76 0.67
N PRO A 82 5.21 1.18 1.78
CA PRO A 82 6.47 0.61 2.27
C PRO A 82 6.35 -0.87 2.64
N LEU A 83 7.49 -1.60 2.59
CA LEU A 83 7.52 -3.05 2.86
C LEU A 83 7.24 -3.44 4.31
N ASP A 84 7.30 -2.52 5.26
CA ASP A 84 6.99 -2.74 6.68
C ASP A 84 5.49 -2.68 6.99
N THR A 85 4.66 -2.29 6.03
CA THR A 85 3.20 -2.37 6.14
C THR A 85 2.70 -3.81 6.07
N ILE A 86 1.46 -4.06 6.49
CA ILE A 86 0.81 -5.38 6.38
C ILE A 86 0.88 -5.88 4.92
N VAL A 87 0.51 -5.03 3.96
CA VAL A 87 0.52 -5.38 2.54
C VAL A 87 1.92 -5.58 1.99
N GLY A 88 2.89 -4.73 2.34
CA GLY A 88 4.29 -4.89 1.92
C GLY A 88 4.94 -6.18 2.44
N GLN A 89 4.61 -6.60 3.67
CA GLN A 89 5.03 -7.89 4.21
C GLN A 89 4.36 -9.06 3.48
N THR A 90 3.08 -8.91 3.10
CA THR A 90 2.34 -9.90 2.31
C THR A 90 2.96 -10.10 0.93
N ASP A 91 3.31 -9.01 0.25
CA ASP A 91 3.97 -9.06 -1.06
C ASP A 91 5.37 -9.67 -0.98
N SER A 92 6.10 -9.35 0.08
CA SER A 92 7.40 -9.98 0.38
C SER A 92 7.26 -11.48 0.59
N LYS A 93 6.20 -11.92 1.27
CA LYS A 93 5.89 -13.33 1.48
C LYS A 93 5.47 -14.03 0.18
N PHE A 94 4.70 -13.38 -0.66
CA PHE A 94 4.35 -13.86 -1.98
C PHE A 94 5.60 -14.07 -2.85
N LYS A 95 6.47 -13.05 -2.94
CA LYS A 95 7.76 -13.12 -3.63
C LYS A 95 8.60 -14.30 -3.15
N GLU A 96 8.85 -14.38 -1.85
CA GLU A 96 9.62 -15.46 -1.22
C GLU A 96 9.09 -16.83 -1.65
N ARG A 97 7.77 -17.00 -1.59
CA ARG A 97 7.14 -18.28 -1.85
C ARG A 97 7.15 -18.65 -3.33
N VAL A 98 6.96 -17.69 -4.23
CA VAL A 98 7.08 -17.88 -5.69
C VAL A 98 8.49 -18.34 -6.05
N GLU A 99 9.52 -17.65 -5.55
CA GLU A 99 10.92 -17.95 -5.83
C GLU A 99 11.32 -19.33 -5.29
N GLU A 100 10.86 -19.68 -4.07
CA GLU A 100 11.08 -20.99 -3.46
C GLU A 100 10.39 -22.13 -4.25
N LEU A 101 9.10 -21.97 -4.56
CA LEU A 101 8.33 -23.01 -5.25
C LEU A 101 8.82 -23.26 -6.67
N SER A 102 9.27 -22.21 -7.36
CA SER A 102 9.78 -22.30 -8.73
C SER A 102 11.22 -22.77 -8.80
N GLY A 103 11.93 -22.98 -7.67
CA GLY A 103 13.36 -23.26 -7.66
C GLY A 103 14.18 -22.11 -8.27
N GLY A 104 13.66 -20.86 -8.16
CA GLY A 104 14.29 -19.65 -8.69
C GLY A 104 14.06 -19.40 -10.18
N ALA A 105 13.24 -20.23 -10.86
CA ALA A 105 12.88 -20.00 -12.27
C ALA A 105 11.97 -18.77 -12.45
N ILE A 106 11.10 -18.47 -11.46
CA ILE A 106 10.34 -17.24 -11.43
C ILE A 106 10.99 -16.32 -10.39
N LYS A 107 11.29 -15.09 -10.80
CA LYS A 107 11.78 -14.02 -9.93
C LYS A 107 10.75 -12.90 -9.89
N ILE A 108 10.44 -12.41 -8.69
CA ILE A 108 9.60 -11.24 -8.49
C ILE A 108 10.49 -10.03 -8.20
N ASP A 109 10.48 -9.06 -9.10
CA ASP A 109 11.12 -7.75 -8.89
C ASP A 109 10.11 -6.82 -8.21
N LEU A 110 10.08 -6.87 -6.86
CA LEU A 110 9.12 -6.13 -6.04
C LEU A 110 9.57 -4.67 -5.87
N GLN A 111 8.82 -3.76 -6.44
CA GLN A 111 9.03 -2.31 -6.44
C GLN A 111 8.02 -1.64 -5.50
N ALA A 112 8.45 -1.40 -4.26
CA ALA A 112 7.60 -0.84 -3.20
C ALA A 112 7.71 0.69 -3.08
N SER A 113 6.93 1.26 -2.16
CA SER A 113 6.91 2.70 -1.82
C SER A 113 6.53 3.62 -2.99
N GLY A 114 5.69 3.13 -3.88
CA GLY A 114 5.14 3.91 -4.99
C GLY A 114 6.16 4.35 -6.04
N VAL A 115 7.32 3.68 -6.14
CA VAL A 115 8.37 4.05 -7.12
C VAL A 115 7.91 3.89 -8.58
N LEU A 116 6.89 3.05 -8.83
CA LEU A 116 6.28 2.85 -10.15
C LEU A 116 5.02 3.72 -10.36
N GLY A 117 4.68 4.58 -9.42
CA GLY A 117 3.51 5.45 -9.48
C GLY A 117 2.43 5.10 -8.45
N SER A 118 1.30 5.79 -8.51
CA SER A 118 0.10 5.48 -7.75
C SER A 118 -0.60 4.21 -8.28
N GLU A 119 -1.58 3.67 -7.55
CA GLU A 119 -2.37 2.51 -8.04
C GLU A 119 -2.98 2.77 -9.43
N ASN A 120 -3.47 3.99 -9.68
CA ASN A 120 -4.03 4.33 -11.00
C ASN A 120 -2.95 4.39 -12.09
N ASP A 121 -1.77 4.99 -11.81
CA ASP A 121 -0.67 5.03 -12.79
C ASP A 121 -0.20 3.62 -13.16
N VAL A 122 -0.14 2.73 -12.16
CA VAL A 122 0.22 1.32 -12.33
C VAL A 122 -0.85 0.60 -13.15
N LEU A 123 -2.14 0.75 -12.81
CA LEU A 123 -3.25 0.15 -13.56
C LEU A 123 -3.28 0.65 -15.01
N ASP A 124 -3.13 1.95 -15.23
CA ASP A 124 -3.06 2.53 -16.59
C ASP A 124 -1.89 1.94 -17.38
N THR A 125 -0.74 1.71 -16.74
CA THR A 125 0.43 1.07 -17.37
C THR A 125 0.16 -0.39 -17.70
N MET A 126 -0.40 -1.17 -16.78
CA MET A 126 -0.73 -2.59 -16.97
C MET A 126 -1.77 -2.77 -18.09
N LEU A 127 -2.83 -1.96 -18.09
CA LEU A 127 -3.93 -2.02 -19.05
C LEU A 127 -3.56 -1.38 -20.39
N GLY A 128 -2.60 -0.46 -20.40
CA GLY A 128 -2.07 0.15 -21.63
C GLY A 128 -1.23 -0.79 -22.49
N GLY A 129 -0.95 -2.02 -22.06
CA GLY A 129 -0.21 -3.03 -22.82
C GLY A 129 1.27 -2.72 -22.98
N GLY A 130 1.87 -1.94 -22.07
CA GLY A 130 3.29 -1.58 -22.12
C GLY A 130 4.24 -2.69 -21.67
N GLY A 131 3.75 -3.75 -21.02
CA GLY A 131 4.52 -4.93 -20.59
C GLY A 131 5.69 -4.64 -19.64
N THR A 132 5.61 -3.55 -18.86
CA THR A 132 6.67 -3.13 -17.94
C THR A 132 6.34 -3.38 -16.46
N ILE A 133 5.09 -3.66 -16.16
CA ILE A 133 4.58 -4.05 -14.84
C ILE A 133 3.65 -5.24 -15.07
N GLU A 134 4.04 -6.40 -14.58
CA GLU A 134 3.29 -7.63 -14.78
C GLU A 134 2.32 -7.90 -13.62
N ILE A 135 2.70 -7.57 -12.40
CA ILE A 135 1.95 -7.84 -11.17
C ILE A 135 1.77 -6.53 -10.39
N SER A 136 0.63 -6.39 -9.72
CA SER A 136 0.45 -5.31 -8.74
C SER A 136 -0.43 -5.77 -7.57
N ARG A 137 -0.09 -5.33 -6.37
CA ARG A 137 -1.03 -5.29 -5.28
C ARG A 137 -1.83 -3.98 -5.38
N ILE A 138 -3.13 -4.09 -5.35
CA ILE A 138 -4.05 -2.96 -5.43
C ILE A 138 -5.14 -3.08 -4.36
N SER A 139 -5.73 -1.95 -3.99
CA SER A 139 -7.00 -1.93 -3.27
C SER A 139 -8.10 -2.55 -4.14
N ALA A 140 -8.94 -3.41 -3.58
CA ALA A 140 -9.98 -4.08 -4.38
C ALA A 140 -10.90 -3.07 -5.08
N PHE A 141 -11.16 -1.92 -4.47
CA PHE A 141 -11.95 -0.85 -5.06
C PHE A 141 -11.26 -0.11 -6.22
N ALA A 142 -9.93 -0.20 -6.36
CA ALA A 142 -9.23 0.46 -7.47
C ALA A 142 -9.71 -0.05 -8.83
N LEU A 143 -10.15 -1.32 -8.92
CA LEU A 143 -10.73 -1.87 -10.15
C LEU A 143 -12.12 -1.34 -10.50
N THR A 144 -12.81 -0.67 -9.59
CA THR A 144 -14.16 -0.12 -9.84
C THR A 144 -14.19 0.80 -11.07
N SER A 145 -13.14 1.62 -11.24
CA SER A 145 -12.99 2.51 -12.39
C SER A 145 -12.45 1.80 -13.65
N TYR A 146 -12.06 0.53 -13.53
CA TYR A 146 -11.45 -0.29 -14.60
C TYR A 146 -12.26 -1.56 -14.92
N GLY A 147 -13.57 -1.53 -14.68
CA GLY A 147 -14.48 -2.62 -15.04
C GLY A 147 -14.60 -3.74 -14.02
N GLY A 148 -14.13 -3.55 -12.80
CA GLY A 148 -14.30 -4.48 -11.67
C GLY A 148 -15.66 -4.33 -11.00
N GLU A 149 -16.73 -4.70 -11.70
CA GLU A 149 -18.10 -4.49 -11.24
C GLU A 149 -18.46 -5.27 -9.98
N LYS A 150 -17.92 -6.48 -9.79
CA LYS A 150 -18.10 -7.24 -8.55
C LYS A 150 -17.20 -6.69 -7.44
N SER A 151 -15.96 -6.33 -7.77
CA SER A 151 -14.98 -5.82 -6.80
C SER A 151 -15.47 -4.57 -6.06
N LYS A 152 -16.32 -3.73 -6.69
CA LYS A 152 -16.95 -2.59 -6.02
C LYS A 152 -17.76 -2.97 -4.78
N LEU A 153 -18.34 -4.17 -4.72
CA LEU A 153 -19.12 -4.62 -3.57
C LEU A 153 -18.26 -4.77 -2.30
N LEU A 154 -16.94 -4.98 -2.46
CA LEU A 154 -16.00 -5.11 -1.34
C LEU A 154 -15.63 -3.76 -0.71
N SER A 155 -15.89 -2.65 -1.42
CA SER A 155 -15.64 -1.27 -0.95
C SER A 155 -16.89 -0.57 -0.41
N VAL A 156 -18.07 -1.20 -0.52
CA VAL A 156 -19.31 -0.64 0.03
C VAL A 156 -19.17 -0.48 1.54
N PRO A 157 -19.43 0.72 2.09
CA PRO A 157 -19.27 0.97 3.52
C PRO A 157 -20.01 -0.05 4.38
N TYR A 158 -19.36 -0.52 5.44
CA TYR A 158 -19.92 -1.45 6.43
C TYR A 158 -20.36 -2.81 5.88
N THR A 159 -19.87 -3.22 4.71
CA THR A 159 -20.13 -4.57 4.14
C THR A 159 -19.63 -5.67 5.07
N PHE A 160 -18.41 -5.53 5.56
CA PHE A 160 -17.82 -6.51 6.46
C PHE A 160 -17.95 -6.06 7.92
N ALA A 161 -18.63 -6.87 8.72
CA ALA A 161 -18.83 -6.60 10.14
C ALA A 161 -17.57 -6.87 10.98
N GLY A 162 -16.59 -7.55 10.43
CA GLY A 162 -15.32 -7.89 11.08
C GLY A 162 -14.40 -8.65 10.12
N ARG A 163 -13.18 -8.94 10.58
CA ARG A 163 -12.19 -9.69 9.79
C ARG A 163 -12.68 -11.08 9.42
N ASP A 164 -13.25 -11.81 10.36
CA ASP A 164 -13.76 -13.15 10.08
C ASP A 164 -14.81 -13.17 8.97
N HIS A 165 -15.67 -12.13 8.91
CA HIS A 165 -16.63 -11.99 7.83
C HIS A 165 -15.94 -11.84 6.46
N PHE A 166 -14.90 -10.99 6.35
CA PHE A 166 -14.11 -10.86 5.14
C PHE A 166 -13.40 -12.17 4.77
N TRP A 167 -12.78 -12.84 5.74
CA TRP A 167 -12.09 -14.10 5.48
C TRP A 167 -13.03 -15.27 5.15
N ASN A 168 -14.29 -15.23 5.62
CA ASN A 168 -15.33 -16.13 5.15
C ASN A 168 -15.65 -15.90 3.66
N PHE A 169 -15.69 -14.63 3.22
CA PHE A 169 -15.81 -14.31 1.79
C PHE A 169 -14.60 -14.82 1.01
N VAL A 170 -13.38 -14.52 1.44
CA VAL A 170 -12.14 -14.94 0.74
C VAL A 170 -12.06 -16.45 0.57
N ASN A 171 -12.52 -17.21 1.55
CA ASN A 171 -12.53 -18.68 1.53
C ASN A 171 -13.79 -19.28 0.88
N SER A 172 -14.69 -18.48 0.33
CA SER A 172 -15.92 -18.93 -0.33
C SER A 172 -15.72 -19.20 -1.82
N ASP A 173 -16.72 -19.87 -2.43
CA ASP A 173 -16.78 -20.07 -3.88
C ASP A 173 -17.02 -18.77 -4.67
N LEU A 174 -17.31 -17.64 -4.00
CA LEU A 174 -17.50 -16.35 -4.64
C LEU A 174 -16.16 -15.64 -4.93
N ALA A 175 -15.19 -15.73 -4.05
CA ALA A 175 -13.92 -15.00 -4.17
C ALA A 175 -13.20 -15.26 -5.51
N PRO A 176 -13.07 -16.51 -6.01
CA PRO A 176 -12.49 -16.76 -7.33
C PRO A 176 -13.24 -16.09 -8.48
N GLN A 177 -14.57 -15.96 -8.39
CA GLN A 177 -15.38 -15.29 -9.41
C GLN A 177 -15.11 -13.79 -9.49
N PHE A 178 -14.82 -13.16 -8.36
CA PHE A 178 -14.43 -11.75 -8.29
C PHE A 178 -13.02 -11.53 -8.81
N LEU A 179 -12.08 -12.43 -8.49
CA LEU A 179 -10.70 -12.37 -8.97
C LEU A 179 -10.61 -12.54 -10.50
N LEU A 180 -11.47 -13.36 -11.10
CA LEU A 180 -11.48 -13.62 -12.54
C LEU A 180 -12.32 -12.63 -13.35
N GLU A 181 -13.21 -11.87 -12.71
CA GLU A 181 -14.11 -10.95 -13.42
C GLU A 181 -13.39 -9.97 -14.36
N PRO A 182 -12.28 -9.30 -13.96
CA PRO A 182 -11.58 -8.39 -14.87
C PRO A 182 -11.12 -9.08 -16.16
N HIS A 183 -10.57 -10.29 -16.05
CA HIS A 183 -10.20 -11.10 -17.20
C HIS A 183 -11.42 -11.47 -18.06
N GLU A 184 -12.50 -11.95 -17.45
CA GLU A 184 -13.73 -12.32 -18.15
C GLU A 184 -14.37 -11.13 -18.89
N ASN A 185 -14.24 -9.93 -18.34
CA ASN A 185 -14.70 -8.69 -18.95
C ASN A 185 -13.71 -8.12 -20.01
N GLY A 186 -12.59 -8.79 -20.23
CA GLY A 186 -11.60 -8.40 -21.24
C GLY A 186 -10.77 -7.16 -20.85
N THR A 187 -10.60 -6.90 -19.55
CA THR A 187 -9.79 -5.75 -19.09
C THR A 187 -8.30 -5.97 -19.26
N GLY A 188 -7.84 -7.22 -19.44
CA GLY A 188 -6.44 -7.56 -19.63
C GLY A 188 -5.68 -7.88 -18.34
N VAL A 189 -6.36 -8.02 -17.22
CA VAL A 189 -5.79 -8.45 -15.93
C VAL A 189 -6.68 -9.49 -15.25
N ARG A 190 -6.10 -10.29 -14.37
CA ARG A 190 -6.78 -11.24 -13.47
C ARG A 190 -6.23 -11.19 -12.07
N GLY A 191 -7.06 -11.48 -11.08
CA GLY A 191 -6.65 -11.60 -9.70
C GLY A 191 -5.97 -12.93 -9.41
N LEU A 192 -4.97 -12.91 -8.52
CA LEU A 192 -4.27 -14.08 -8.00
C LEU A 192 -4.79 -14.47 -6.62
N PHE A 193 -4.88 -13.51 -5.70
CA PHE A 193 -5.34 -13.75 -4.33
C PHE A 193 -5.82 -12.47 -3.66
N TYR A 194 -6.51 -12.63 -2.54
CA TYR A 194 -6.95 -11.55 -1.66
C TYR A 194 -6.11 -11.45 -0.39
N GLY A 195 -6.06 -10.27 0.18
CA GLY A 195 -5.62 -9.96 1.52
C GLY A 195 -6.39 -8.77 2.07
N GLU A 196 -5.98 -8.30 3.23
CA GLU A 196 -6.49 -7.09 3.87
C GLU A 196 -5.36 -6.17 4.32
N GLU A 197 -5.69 -4.91 4.51
CA GLU A 197 -4.79 -3.88 5.08
C GLU A 197 -5.31 -3.30 6.40
N GLY A 198 -6.36 -3.90 6.98
CA GLY A 198 -7.06 -3.45 8.17
C GLY A 198 -8.30 -2.62 7.88
N PHE A 199 -9.01 -2.26 8.95
CA PHE A 199 -10.13 -1.32 8.83
C PHE A 199 -9.63 0.08 8.52
N ARG A 200 -10.36 0.75 7.63
CA ARG A 200 -10.11 2.12 7.21
C ARG A 200 -10.83 3.10 8.12
N HIS A 201 -10.14 4.17 8.46
CA HIS A 201 -10.59 5.17 9.43
C HIS A 201 -10.29 6.57 8.93
N PHE A 202 -11.15 7.54 9.25
CA PHE A 202 -10.84 8.93 8.95
C PHE A 202 -9.81 9.50 9.90
N PHE A 203 -8.96 10.37 9.37
CA PHE A 203 -8.03 11.20 10.15
C PHE A 203 -7.98 12.62 9.59
N THR A 204 -7.75 13.60 10.45
CA THR A 204 -7.89 15.01 10.10
C THR A 204 -6.77 15.87 10.67
N VAL A 205 -6.52 16.99 9.99
CA VAL A 205 -5.60 18.04 10.44
C VAL A 205 -6.13 18.74 11.68
N LYS A 206 -7.44 19.06 11.67
CA LYS A 206 -8.12 19.69 12.81
C LYS A 206 -8.68 18.63 13.73
N GLU A 207 -8.77 18.98 15.02
CA GLU A 207 -9.40 18.12 16.02
C GLU A 207 -10.85 17.80 15.64
N ILE A 208 -11.21 16.53 15.82
CA ILE A 208 -12.56 15.99 15.61
C ILE A 208 -12.97 15.19 16.85
N THR A 209 -14.27 15.15 17.11
CA THR A 209 -14.88 14.42 18.24
C THR A 209 -15.97 13.44 17.78
N GLY A 210 -16.42 13.54 16.53
CA GLY A 210 -17.47 12.70 15.98
C GLY A 210 -17.86 13.06 14.55
N LEU A 211 -18.92 12.40 14.07
CA LEU A 211 -19.43 12.53 12.70
C LEU A 211 -19.71 13.98 12.28
N ASP A 212 -20.31 14.76 13.19
CA ASP A 212 -20.74 16.12 12.86
C ASP A 212 -19.58 17.06 12.51
N ASP A 213 -18.39 16.78 13.02
CA ASP A 213 -17.19 17.59 12.76
C ASP A 213 -16.65 17.41 11.35
N LEU A 214 -17.01 16.32 10.66
CA LEU A 214 -16.60 16.08 9.26
C LEU A 214 -17.37 16.96 8.27
N LYS A 215 -18.52 17.54 8.68
CA LYS A 215 -19.37 18.32 7.78
C LYS A 215 -18.63 19.51 7.17
N GLY A 216 -18.63 19.55 5.84
CA GLY A 216 -18.00 20.61 5.05
C GLY A 216 -16.47 20.51 4.96
N MET A 217 -15.81 19.52 5.60
CA MET A 217 -14.39 19.25 5.41
C MET A 217 -14.13 18.73 3.99
N LYS A 218 -12.99 19.06 3.45
CA LYS A 218 -12.44 18.44 2.24
C LYS A 218 -11.71 17.17 2.63
N LEU A 219 -12.30 16.02 2.37
CA LEU A 219 -11.70 14.73 2.71
C LEU A 219 -11.16 14.07 1.45
N ARG A 220 -9.90 13.69 1.49
CA ARG A 220 -9.27 12.95 0.40
C ARG A 220 -9.79 11.52 0.39
N VAL A 221 -10.14 11.08 -0.80
CA VAL A 221 -10.43 9.69 -1.15
C VAL A 221 -9.63 9.27 -2.37
N SER A 222 -9.54 7.96 -2.58
CA SER A 222 -9.05 7.40 -3.84
C SER A 222 -10.04 7.67 -4.98
N ASN A 223 -9.65 7.40 -6.21
CA ASN A 223 -10.55 7.55 -7.37
C ASN A 223 -11.56 6.40 -7.42
N ASP A 224 -12.50 6.39 -6.48
CA ASP A 224 -13.57 5.39 -6.36
C ASP A 224 -14.91 6.07 -6.14
N PRO A 225 -15.94 5.78 -6.97
CA PRO A 225 -17.26 6.41 -6.86
C PRO A 225 -17.98 6.13 -5.54
N ILE A 226 -17.75 4.95 -4.93
CA ILE A 226 -18.39 4.57 -3.65
C ILE A 226 -17.77 5.37 -2.52
N MET A 227 -16.43 5.50 -2.50
CA MET A 227 -15.73 6.31 -1.51
C MET A 227 -16.10 7.79 -1.62
N ASN A 228 -16.25 8.32 -2.84
CA ASN A 228 -16.77 9.67 -3.05
C ASN A 228 -18.17 9.82 -2.46
N GLY A 229 -19.10 8.93 -2.81
CA GLY A 229 -20.47 8.97 -2.31
C GLY A 229 -20.56 8.76 -0.80
N MET A 230 -19.69 7.98 -0.19
CA MET A 230 -19.59 7.83 1.26
C MET A 230 -19.24 9.17 1.91
N VAL A 231 -18.20 9.84 1.45
CA VAL A 231 -17.79 11.15 2.00
C VAL A 231 -18.90 12.19 1.84
N GLU A 232 -19.60 12.21 0.69
CA GLU A 232 -20.78 13.08 0.48
C GLU A 232 -21.90 12.75 1.46
N GLY A 233 -22.18 11.47 1.70
CA GLY A 233 -23.19 11.02 2.67
C GLY A 233 -22.88 11.47 4.10
N LEU A 234 -21.59 11.49 4.48
CA LEU A 234 -21.13 12.02 5.78
C LEU A 234 -21.22 13.56 5.87
N GLY A 235 -21.62 14.24 4.79
CA GLY A 235 -21.74 15.70 4.74
C GLY A 235 -20.43 16.44 4.48
N ALA A 236 -19.38 15.73 4.10
CA ALA A 236 -18.08 16.26 3.72
C ALA A 236 -17.97 16.42 2.19
N SER A 237 -16.86 16.99 1.72
CA SER A 237 -16.57 17.20 0.30
C SER A 237 -15.44 16.27 -0.13
N PRO A 238 -15.70 15.27 -0.98
CA PRO A 238 -14.66 14.39 -1.47
C PRO A 238 -13.69 15.15 -2.38
N THR A 239 -12.40 14.85 -2.24
CA THR A 239 -11.34 15.43 -3.05
C THR A 239 -10.41 14.31 -3.50
N VAL A 240 -10.40 14.01 -4.80
CA VAL A 240 -9.53 12.97 -5.35
C VAL A 240 -8.11 13.50 -5.46
N VAL A 241 -7.20 12.87 -4.72
CA VAL A 241 -5.75 13.15 -4.73
C VAL A 241 -5.03 11.80 -4.78
N SER A 242 -3.97 11.71 -5.58
CA SER A 242 -3.14 10.52 -5.66
C SER A 242 -2.55 10.18 -4.28
N PHE A 243 -2.35 8.88 -4.00
CA PHE A 243 -1.79 8.46 -2.71
C PHE A 243 -0.41 9.09 -2.45
N ASN A 244 0.43 9.16 -3.48
CA ASN A 244 1.79 9.71 -3.37
C ASN A 244 1.80 11.22 -3.06
N GLU A 245 0.70 11.94 -3.30
CA GLU A 245 0.55 13.37 -3.03
C GLU A 245 -0.17 13.66 -1.71
N LEU A 246 -0.71 12.62 -1.04
CA LEU A 246 -1.57 12.80 0.13
C LEU A 246 -0.88 13.53 1.29
N TYR A 247 0.36 13.17 1.63
CA TYR A 247 1.10 13.85 2.71
C TYR A 247 1.22 15.37 2.44
N SER A 248 1.62 15.74 1.22
CA SER A 248 1.74 17.14 0.81
C SER A 248 0.39 17.85 0.77
N ALA A 249 -0.67 17.18 0.36
CA ALA A 249 -2.01 17.74 0.31
C ALA A 249 -2.57 18.05 1.70
N LEU A 250 -2.31 17.19 2.68
CA LEU A 250 -2.62 17.43 4.10
C LEU A 250 -1.77 18.58 4.66
N GLN A 251 -0.46 18.54 4.46
CA GLN A 251 0.48 19.54 4.98
C GLN A 251 0.17 20.94 4.46
N THR A 252 -0.23 21.07 3.19
CA THR A 252 -0.52 22.36 2.55
C THR A 252 -1.98 22.82 2.67
N GLY A 253 -2.86 21.98 3.26
CA GLY A 253 -4.28 22.30 3.45
C GLY A 253 -5.10 22.23 2.16
N VAL A 254 -4.64 21.49 1.15
CA VAL A 254 -5.45 21.14 -0.04
C VAL A 254 -6.65 20.31 0.40
N VAL A 255 -6.43 19.40 1.37
CA VAL A 255 -7.44 18.60 2.04
C VAL A 255 -7.37 18.80 3.55
N ASP A 256 -8.50 18.67 4.24
CA ASP A 256 -8.61 18.81 5.69
C ASP A 256 -8.39 17.46 6.42
N GLY A 257 -8.47 16.36 5.70
CA GLY A 257 -8.31 15.01 6.21
C GLY A 257 -8.34 13.98 5.08
N ALA A 258 -8.22 12.72 5.47
CA ALA A 258 -8.29 11.56 4.58
C ALA A 258 -8.74 10.32 5.37
N GLU A 259 -8.75 9.18 4.71
CA GLU A 259 -9.03 7.89 5.32
C GLU A 259 -7.97 6.87 4.91
N GLN A 260 -7.56 6.02 5.83
CA GLN A 260 -6.61 4.93 5.60
C GLN A 260 -6.75 3.86 6.70
N PRO A 261 -6.23 2.65 6.45
CA PRO A 261 -5.95 1.70 7.52
C PRO A 261 -4.93 2.26 8.52
N ILE A 262 -5.05 1.86 9.78
CA ILE A 262 -4.19 2.36 10.88
C ILE A 262 -2.71 2.13 10.61
N ALA A 263 -2.34 0.96 10.08
CA ALA A 263 -0.96 0.64 9.74
C ALA A 263 -0.40 1.57 8.64
N ASN A 264 -1.19 1.82 7.59
CA ASN A 264 -0.81 2.71 6.50
C ASN A 264 -0.74 4.18 6.94
N TYR A 265 -1.65 4.61 7.82
CA TYR A 265 -1.62 5.94 8.43
C TYR A 265 -0.29 6.21 9.13
N LYS A 266 0.23 5.25 9.92
CA LYS A 266 1.51 5.39 10.62
C LYS A 266 2.70 5.23 9.69
N SER A 267 2.75 4.18 8.86
CA SER A 267 3.91 3.89 8.00
C SER A 267 4.18 4.98 6.94
N ASN A 268 3.15 5.75 6.57
CA ASN A 268 3.28 6.89 5.67
C ASN A 268 3.38 8.24 6.39
N ALA A 269 3.60 8.22 7.70
CA ALA A 269 3.80 9.40 8.55
C ALA A 269 2.64 10.43 8.52
N PHE A 270 1.41 10.02 8.16
CA PHE A 270 0.28 10.94 8.09
C PHE A 270 -0.08 11.56 9.44
N GLN A 271 0.22 10.88 10.56
CA GLN A 271 0.03 11.41 11.92
C GLN A 271 0.83 12.68 12.21
N GLU A 272 1.89 12.95 11.46
CA GLU A 272 2.69 14.18 11.62
C GLU A 272 1.95 15.42 11.12
N VAL A 273 1.08 15.26 10.14
CA VAL A 273 0.35 16.35 9.46
C VAL A 273 -1.15 16.35 9.72
N ALA A 274 -1.70 15.22 10.19
CA ALA A 274 -3.11 15.04 10.50
C ALA A 274 -3.27 14.14 11.75
N PRO A 275 -3.03 14.67 12.97
CA PRO A 275 -2.86 13.89 14.19
C PRO A 275 -4.17 13.49 14.90
N ASN A 276 -5.31 13.59 14.23
CA ASN A 276 -6.61 13.24 14.81
C ASN A 276 -7.21 12.08 14.05
N LEU A 277 -7.26 10.90 14.67
CA LEU A 277 -7.77 9.65 14.12
C LEU A 277 -9.12 9.31 14.78
N ILE A 278 -10.17 9.06 13.98
CA ILE A 278 -11.45 8.59 14.49
C ILE A 278 -11.72 7.15 14.03
N LEU A 279 -11.97 6.27 14.99
CA LEU A 279 -12.09 4.83 14.75
C LEU A 279 -13.51 4.46 14.29
N ASP A 280 -13.90 4.96 13.13
CA ASP A 280 -15.21 4.74 12.53
C ASP A 280 -15.34 3.42 11.76
N GLY A 281 -14.22 2.82 11.32
CA GLY A 281 -14.19 1.50 10.71
C GLY A 281 -15.11 1.35 9.50
N HIS A 282 -15.23 2.38 8.68
CA HIS A 282 -16.25 2.44 7.61
C HIS A 282 -16.08 1.36 6.53
N THR A 283 -14.87 0.87 6.32
CA THR A 283 -14.59 -0.18 5.31
C THR A 283 -13.41 -1.03 5.75
N LEU A 284 -13.52 -2.35 5.62
CA LEU A 284 -12.32 -3.20 5.66
C LEU A 284 -11.56 -2.99 4.35
N GLY A 285 -10.30 -2.66 4.44
CA GLY A 285 -9.43 -2.46 3.29
C GLY A 285 -9.10 -3.78 2.61
N ALA A 286 -10.01 -4.30 1.79
CA ALA A 286 -9.74 -5.46 0.96
C ALA A 286 -8.70 -5.10 -0.11
N ILE A 287 -7.67 -5.93 -0.24
CA ILE A 287 -6.68 -5.84 -1.32
C ILE A 287 -6.72 -7.08 -2.18
N GLN A 288 -6.29 -6.94 -3.42
CA GLN A 288 -6.04 -8.07 -4.30
C GLN A 288 -4.70 -7.89 -5.02
N VAL A 289 -4.03 -9.01 -5.25
CA VAL A 289 -2.87 -9.05 -6.13
C VAL A 289 -3.35 -9.50 -7.49
N ILE A 290 -3.02 -8.73 -8.52
CA ILE A 290 -3.41 -8.96 -9.91
C ILE A 290 -2.18 -9.20 -10.78
N ILE A 291 -2.38 -9.90 -11.90
CA ILE A 291 -1.38 -10.10 -12.96
C ILE A 291 -1.99 -9.74 -14.30
N THR A 292 -1.19 -9.21 -15.23
CA THR A 292 -1.63 -8.99 -16.61
C THR A 292 -1.88 -10.34 -17.31
N ASP A 293 -2.93 -10.39 -18.16
CA ASP A 293 -3.20 -11.58 -18.97
C ASP A 293 -2.03 -11.91 -19.90
N GLU A 294 -1.34 -10.88 -20.42
CA GLU A 294 -0.14 -11.06 -21.25
C GLU A 294 0.99 -11.77 -20.52
N ALA A 295 1.26 -11.42 -19.26
CA ALA A 295 2.29 -12.09 -18.45
C ALA A 295 1.85 -13.50 -18.07
N TRP A 296 0.59 -13.67 -17.65
CA TRP A 296 0.02 -14.97 -17.32
C TRP A 296 0.11 -15.98 -18.47
N ASP A 297 -0.23 -15.58 -19.68
CA ASP A 297 -0.24 -16.44 -20.87
C ASP A 297 1.18 -16.85 -21.34
N LYS A 298 2.21 -16.15 -20.89
CA LYS A 298 3.63 -16.53 -21.14
C LYS A 298 4.15 -17.59 -20.17
N LEU A 299 3.46 -17.80 -19.04
CA LEU A 299 3.85 -18.78 -18.05
C LEU A 299 3.38 -20.19 -18.44
N THR A 300 4.18 -21.20 -18.08
CA THR A 300 3.71 -22.58 -18.17
C THR A 300 2.60 -22.84 -17.15
N GLU A 301 1.80 -23.88 -17.36
CA GLU A 301 0.74 -24.28 -16.42
C GLU A 301 1.31 -24.56 -15.01
N GLU A 302 2.51 -25.15 -14.93
CA GLU A 302 3.19 -25.37 -13.64
C GLU A 302 3.57 -24.06 -12.96
N GLN A 303 4.07 -23.08 -13.73
CA GLN A 303 4.41 -21.75 -13.21
C GLN A 303 3.16 -20.97 -12.78
N GLN A 304 2.06 -21.05 -13.52
CA GLN A 304 0.77 -20.49 -13.13
C GLN A 304 0.27 -21.10 -11.81
N ASN A 305 0.37 -22.42 -11.66
CA ASN A 305 0.01 -23.11 -10.42
C ASN A 305 0.89 -22.67 -9.23
N ILE A 306 2.18 -22.41 -9.47
CA ILE A 306 3.09 -21.86 -8.44
C ILE A 306 2.63 -20.49 -7.96
N LEU A 307 2.24 -19.57 -8.86
CA LEU A 307 1.71 -18.27 -8.47
C LEU A 307 0.44 -18.40 -7.63
N MET A 308 -0.48 -19.28 -8.01
CA MET A 308 -1.71 -19.52 -7.26
C MET A 308 -1.45 -20.14 -5.88
N GLU A 309 -0.52 -21.10 -5.77
CA GLU A 309 -0.14 -21.70 -4.48
C GLU A 309 0.56 -20.69 -3.58
N ALA A 310 1.52 -19.93 -4.12
CA ALA A 310 2.20 -18.86 -3.39
C ALA A 310 1.22 -17.79 -2.91
N GLY A 311 0.23 -17.44 -3.74
CA GLY A 311 -0.84 -16.52 -3.39
C GLY A 311 -1.67 -16.99 -2.19
N LYS A 312 -2.02 -18.27 -2.12
CA LYS A 312 -2.71 -18.85 -0.96
C LYS A 312 -1.90 -18.72 0.33
N VAL A 313 -0.59 -19.01 0.24
CA VAL A 313 0.31 -18.88 1.41
C VAL A 313 0.44 -17.42 1.83
N ALA A 314 0.56 -16.49 0.88
CA ALA A 314 0.63 -15.05 1.18
C ALA A 314 -0.68 -14.52 1.77
N SER A 315 -1.83 -14.96 1.27
CA SER A 315 -3.16 -14.64 1.80
C SER A 315 -3.33 -15.09 3.25
N GLU A 316 -2.97 -16.33 3.57
CA GLU A 316 -3.04 -16.86 4.94
C GLU A 316 -2.03 -16.15 5.87
N PHE A 317 -0.83 -15.84 5.37
CA PHE A 317 0.14 -15.03 6.11
C PHE A 317 -0.42 -13.65 6.42
N ASN A 318 -1.02 -12.98 5.43
CA ASN A 318 -1.69 -11.69 5.61
C ASN A 318 -2.75 -11.76 6.73
N ARG A 319 -3.62 -12.77 6.70
CA ARG A 319 -4.63 -13.00 7.74
C ARG A 319 -4.03 -13.10 9.14
N THR A 320 -2.90 -13.82 9.27
CA THR A 320 -2.28 -14.06 10.58
C THR A 320 -1.62 -12.82 11.18
N ILE A 321 -1.10 -11.90 10.34
CA ILE A 321 -0.38 -10.72 10.83
C ILE A 321 -1.25 -9.49 11.01
N SER A 322 -2.40 -9.41 10.31
CA SER A 322 -3.16 -8.16 10.16
C SER A 322 -3.70 -7.61 11.48
N GLU A 323 -4.34 -8.46 12.30
CA GLU A 323 -4.94 -8.01 13.55
C GLU A 323 -3.89 -7.59 14.59
N GLU A 324 -2.82 -8.38 14.73
CA GLU A 324 -1.74 -8.07 15.67
C GLU A 324 -1.02 -6.77 15.27
N ALA A 325 -0.73 -6.62 13.97
CA ALA A 325 -0.07 -5.43 13.44
C ALA A 325 -0.91 -4.17 13.66
N GLU A 326 -2.22 -4.22 13.39
CA GLU A 326 -3.12 -3.08 13.58
C GLU A 326 -3.22 -2.68 15.05
N ASN A 327 -3.44 -3.65 15.95
CA ASN A 327 -3.51 -3.38 17.40
C ASN A 327 -2.22 -2.79 17.92
N LYS A 328 -1.07 -3.33 17.54
CA LYS A 328 0.24 -2.81 17.93
C LYS A 328 0.43 -1.36 17.46
N VAL A 329 0.12 -1.06 16.19
CA VAL A 329 0.26 0.29 15.66
C VAL A 329 -0.69 1.27 16.36
N LEU A 330 -1.93 0.87 16.67
CA LEU A 330 -2.87 1.69 17.41
C LEU A 330 -2.36 2.06 18.81
N ASP A 331 -1.78 1.08 19.52
CA ASP A 331 -1.17 1.31 20.83
C ASP A 331 0.02 2.27 20.74
N GLU A 332 0.85 2.13 19.74
CA GLU A 332 1.98 3.03 19.47
C GLU A 332 1.49 4.47 19.19
N LEU A 333 0.47 4.65 18.33
CA LEU A 333 -0.12 5.97 18.05
C LEU A 333 -0.68 6.64 19.31
N LYS A 334 -1.37 5.88 20.18
CA LYS A 334 -1.87 6.36 21.47
C LYS A 334 -0.71 6.77 22.41
N ALA A 335 0.37 6.00 22.43
CA ALA A 335 1.57 6.30 23.20
C ALA A 335 2.33 7.54 22.69
N ASP A 336 2.34 7.76 21.39
CA ASP A 336 2.93 8.92 20.71
C ASP A 336 2.08 10.21 20.89
N GLY A 337 0.90 10.10 21.53
CA GLY A 337 0.03 11.25 21.84
C GLY A 337 -0.88 11.67 20.70
N ILE A 338 -1.10 10.81 19.72
CA ILE A 338 -2.10 11.04 18.67
C ILE A 338 -3.50 11.05 19.30
N ASN A 339 -4.32 12.00 18.88
CA ASN A 339 -5.72 12.08 19.32
C ASN A 339 -6.53 10.97 18.64
N VAL A 340 -6.80 9.90 19.40
CA VAL A 340 -7.60 8.76 18.92
C VAL A 340 -9.00 8.84 19.51
N VAL A 341 -10.00 9.00 18.64
CA VAL A 341 -11.40 9.12 19.01
C VAL A 341 -12.13 7.82 18.76
N GLU A 342 -12.64 7.22 19.81
CA GLU A 342 -13.48 6.02 19.72
C GLU A 342 -14.90 6.38 19.26
N VAL A 343 -15.51 5.50 18.44
CA VAL A 343 -16.90 5.65 18.00
C VAL A 343 -17.78 4.62 18.72
N PRO A 344 -18.44 4.99 19.83
CA PRO A 344 -19.20 4.04 20.64
C PRO A 344 -20.52 3.59 19.97
N ASP A 345 -21.05 4.37 19.04
CA ASP A 345 -22.25 4.05 18.26
C ASP A 345 -21.99 4.33 16.78
N ILE A 346 -21.87 3.27 16.02
CA ILE A 346 -21.62 3.32 14.58
C ILE A 346 -22.88 3.60 13.74
N LYS A 347 -24.06 3.46 14.33
CA LYS A 347 -25.34 3.57 13.62
C LYS A 347 -25.52 4.90 12.87
N PRO A 348 -25.21 6.06 13.45
CA PRO A 348 -25.29 7.33 12.71
C PRO A 348 -24.43 7.40 11.46
N TRP A 349 -23.25 6.76 11.48
CA TRP A 349 -22.32 6.66 10.36
C TRP A 349 -22.88 5.76 9.26
N GLN A 350 -23.43 4.60 9.64
CA GLN A 350 -24.11 3.70 8.71
C GLN A 350 -25.32 4.36 8.06
N ASP A 351 -26.13 5.09 8.84
CA ASP A 351 -27.32 5.80 8.35
C ASP A 351 -26.92 6.91 7.36
N ALA A 352 -25.81 7.61 7.57
CA ALA A 352 -25.27 8.60 6.67
C ALA A 352 -24.81 8.00 5.31
N CYS A 353 -24.38 6.74 5.31
CA CYS A 353 -23.96 6.02 4.10
C CYS A 353 -25.08 5.27 3.38
N LYS A 354 -26.34 5.33 3.88
CA LYS A 354 -27.43 4.49 3.38
C LYS A 354 -27.66 4.66 1.86
N ASP A 355 -27.71 5.88 1.37
CA ASP A 355 -28.00 6.17 -0.03
C ASP A 355 -26.92 5.62 -0.98
N ILE A 356 -25.64 5.74 -0.60
CA ILE A 356 -24.56 5.18 -1.40
C ILE A 356 -24.54 3.65 -1.34
N ILE A 357 -24.83 3.04 -0.20
CA ILE A 357 -24.96 1.59 -0.07
C ILE A 357 -26.06 1.08 -1.01
N GLU A 358 -27.27 1.65 -0.93
CA GLU A 358 -28.41 1.24 -1.75
C GLU A 358 -28.14 1.44 -3.25
N SER A 359 -27.59 2.59 -3.64
CA SER A 359 -27.33 2.89 -5.06
C SER A 359 -26.23 2.03 -5.66
N SER A 360 -25.20 1.68 -4.88
CA SER A 360 -24.06 0.89 -5.34
C SER A 360 -24.35 -0.61 -5.45
N THR A 361 -25.32 -1.09 -4.68
CA THR A 361 -25.61 -2.53 -4.59
C THR A 361 -26.85 -2.98 -5.37
N LYS A 362 -27.73 -2.04 -5.78
CA LYS A 362 -29.04 -2.34 -6.41
C LYS A 362 -28.98 -3.29 -7.59
N ASP A 363 -27.96 -3.14 -8.46
CA ASP A 363 -27.83 -3.92 -9.69
C ASP A 363 -27.24 -5.32 -9.43
N GLN A 364 -26.71 -5.56 -8.23
CA GLN A 364 -26.12 -6.79 -7.76
C GLN A 364 -26.63 -7.20 -6.36
N ALA A 365 -27.86 -6.85 -6.04
CA ALA A 365 -28.44 -7.01 -4.69
C ALA A 365 -28.38 -8.46 -4.18
N GLU A 366 -28.64 -9.46 -5.04
CA GLU A 366 -28.55 -10.86 -4.66
C GLU A 366 -27.10 -11.29 -4.35
N LEU A 367 -26.13 -10.80 -5.11
CA LEU A 367 -24.72 -11.09 -4.91
C LEU A 367 -24.22 -10.41 -3.64
N TYR A 368 -24.61 -9.15 -3.43
CA TYR A 368 -24.28 -8.40 -2.22
C TYR A 368 -24.87 -9.07 -0.96
N GLN A 369 -26.12 -9.54 -1.03
CA GLN A 369 -26.74 -10.26 0.08
C GLN A 369 -25.98 -11.55 0.42
N LYS A 370 -25.47 -12.29 -0.58
CA LYS A 370 -24.63 -13.47 -0.31
C LYS A 370 -23.36 -13.13 0.44
N ILE A 371 -22.74 -11.95 0.18
CA ILE A 371 -21.59 -11.49 0.94
C ILE A 371 -22.01 -11.21 2.39
N LEU A 372 -23.10 -10.47 2.60
CA LEU A 372 -23.60 -10.15 3.93
C LEU A 372 -23.95 -11.40 4.76
N ASP A 373 -24.49 -12.45 4.12
CA ASP A 373 -24.87 -13.70 4.77
C ASP A 373 -23.66 -14.54 5.23
N MET A 374 -22.43 -14.18 4.83
CA MET A 374 -21.20 -14.85 5.27
C MET A 374 -20.72 -14.41 6.66
N ASN A 375 -21.42 -13.51 7.31
CA ASN A 375 -21.15 -13.03 8.68
C ASN A 375 -21.63 -14.04 9.75
N ASN A 376 -21.51 -15.34 9.54
CA ASN A 376 -22.01 -16.38 10.46
C ASN A 376 -20.87 -17.16 11.11
#